data_ca0d746c20fc937851db9789bbc17498
#
_entry.id   ca0d746c20fc937851db9789bbc17498
#
_cell.length_a   1.000
_cell.length_b   1.000
_cell.length_c   1.000
_cell.angle_alpha   90.00
_cell.angle_beta   90.00
_cell.angle_gamma   90.00
#
_symmetry.space_group_name_H-M   'P 1'
#
loop_
_entity.id
_entity.type
_entity.pdbx_description
1 polymer ?
#
loop_
_entity_poly.entity_id
_entity_poly.type
_entity_poly.pdbx_seq_one_letter_code
_entity_poly.pdbx_strand_id
1 'polypeptide(L)'
;FEHRTDRVPEVESSYVFDNDTTLSILAGFSKNRRVMVQGYHGTGKSTHIEQVAARLNWPCVRVNLDSHISRIDLIGKDAIKLKDGKQITEFQEGILQWALRNPSALVFDEYDAGRPDVMFVIQRVLETEGKLTLLDQNEVIKPHPFFRLFATANTVGLGDTTGLYHGTQQINQGQMDRWSLVVTLNYLKNEVEEEIVIANCPEYGSDERRKDTVSYTHLTLPTIRE
;
A
#
# COMPACT_ATOMS: atom_id res chain seq x y z
N PHE A 1 7.67 -8.25 -15.74
CA PHE A 1 6.94 -8.34 -17.00
C PHE A 1 7.78 -7.74 -18.12
N GLU A 2 7.65 -8.22 -19.35
CA GLU A 2 8.43 -7.76 -20.50
C GLU A 2 8.04 -6.35 -20.97
N HIS A 3 6.76 -6.01 -20.87
CA HIS A 3 6.25 -4.69 -21.24
C HIS A 3 5.86 -3.88 -20.03
N ARG A 4 6.36 -2.64 -19.96
CA ARG A 4 5.98 -1.68 -18.93
C ARG A 4 4.58 -1.14 -19.25
N THR A 5 3.71 -1.13 -18.26
CA THR A 5 2.38 -0.51 -18.35
C THR A 5 2.35 0.81 -17.57
N ASP A 6 1.37 1.65 -17.83
CA ASP A 6 1.19 2.93 -17.13
C ASP A 6 1.00 2.80 -15.61
N ARG A 7 0.72 1.57 -15.14
CA ARG A 7 0.52 1.28 -13.71
C ARG A 7 1.79 0.75 -13.03
N VAL A 8 2.91 0.64 -13.73
CA VAL A 8 4.19 0.33 -13.10
C VAL A 8 4.77 1.61 -12.52
N PRO A 9 5.05 1.66 -11.21
CA PRO A 9 5.61 2.85 -10.59
C PRO A 9 6.96 3.23 -11.20
N GLU A 10 7.32 4.51 -11.13
CA GLU A 10 8.63 4.96 -11.55
C GLU A 10 9.71 4.51 -10.58
N VAL A 11 10.89 4.20 -11.13
CA VAL A 11 12.06 3.82 -10.32
C VAL A 11 12.71 5.08 -9.78
N GLU A 12 12.73 5.20 -8.45
CA GLU A 12 13.50 6.22 -7.75
C GLU A 12 14.91 5.69 -7.47
N SER A 13 15.91 6.27 -8.11
CA SER A 13 17.31 5.80 -8.02
C SER A 13 17.94 6.04 -6.66
N SER A 14 17.49 7.07 -5.95
CA SER A 14 17.96 7.45 -4.60
C SER A 14 17.29 6.66 -3.48
N TYR A 15 16.32 5.78 -3.80
CA TYR A 15 15.60 5.04 -2.78
C TYR A 15 16.48 4.04 -2.04
N VAL A 16 16.52 4.16 -0.71
CA VAL A 16 17.27 3.26 0.16
C VAL A 16 16.37 2.14 0.69
N PHE A 17 16.77 0.91 0.46
CA PHE A 17 16.02 -0.28 0.84
C PHE A 17 16.43 -0.82 2.21
N ASP A 18 15.44 -1.15 3.05
CA ASP A 18 15.60 -2.02 4.20
C ASP A 18 15.61 -3.48 3.73
N ASN A 19 16.63 -4.24 4.13
CA ASN A 19 16.84 -5.60 3.62
C ASN A 19 15.72 -6.56 4.02
N ASP A 20 15.30 -6.57 5.27
CA ASP A 20 14.33 -7.54 5.80
C ASP A 20 12.94 -7.26 5.21
N THR A 21 12.55 -6.00 5.12
CA THR A 21 11.32 -5.57 4.47
C THR A 21 11.33 -5.93 2.99
N THR A 22 12.46 -5.68 2.29
CA THR A 22 12.61 -6.01 0.87
C THR A 22 12.47 -7.52 0.62
N LEU A 23 13.14 -8.36 1.43
CA LEU A 23 13.04 -9.82 1.32
C LEU A 23 11.60 -10.30 1.55
N SER A 24 10.91 -9.74 2.51
CA SER A 24 9.51 -10.07 2.80
C SER A 24 8.59 -9.70 1.62
N ILE A 25 8.77 -8.52 1.03
CA ILE A 25 8.01 -8.08 -0.14
C ILE A 25 8.34 -8.95 -1.36
N LEU A 26 9.61 -9.29 -1.59
CA LEU A 26 10.02 -10.20 -2.67
C LEU A 26 9.41 -11.60 -2.49
N ALA A 27 9.30 -12.10 -1.25
CA ALA A 27 8.57 -13.34 -0.97
C ALA A 27 7.08 -13.21 -1.33
N GLY A 28 6.47 -12.04 -1.10
CA GLY A 28 5.12 -11.71 -1.54
C GLY A 28 4.98 -11.84 -3.06
N PHE A 29 5.87 -11.22 -3.82
CA PHE A 29 5.86 -11.27 -5.29
C PHE A 29 6.12 -12.68 -5.83
N SER A 30 7.15 -13.36 -5.33
CA SER A 30 7.61 -14.64 -5.89
C SER A 30 6.74 -15.83 -5.48
N LYS A 31 6.23 -15.85 -4.23
CA LYS A 31 5.51 -16.98 -3.63
C LYS A 31 4.03 -16.69 -3.36
N ASN A 32 3.52 -15.58 -3.87
CA ASN A 32 2.14 -15.12 -3.64
C ASN A 32 1.78 -15.08 -2.14
N ARG A 33 2.71 -14.62 -1.30
CA ARG A 33 2.44 -14.42 0.12
C ARG A 33 1.80 -13.06 0.35
N ARG A 34 0.81 -13.00 1.22
CA ARG A 34 0.19 -11.75 1.65
C ARG A 34 1.11 -11.09 2.67
N VAL A 35 1.58 -9.90 2.37
CA VAL A 35 2.57 -9.19 3.19
C VAL A 35 1.98 -7.89 3.72
N MET A 36 2.08 -7.71 5.03
CA MET A 36 1.76 -6.44 5.68
C MET A 36 3.05 -5.80 6.17
N VAL A 37 3.28 -4.55 5.77
CA VAL A 37 4.37 -3.72 6.27
C VAL A 37 3.81 -2.76 7.32
N GLN A 38 4.21 -2.94 8.55
CA GLN A 38 3.82 -2.06 9.67
C GLN A 38 4.97 -1.13 10.06
N GLY A 39 4.68 -0.04 10.74
CA GLY A 39 5.69 0.90 11.22
C GLY A 39 5.14 2.32 11.35
N TYR A 40 5.92 3.21 11.92
CA TYR A 40 5.53 4.59 12.14
C TYR A 40 5.18 5.33 10.85
N HIS A 41 4.41 6.41 10.99
CA HIS A 41 4.11 7.28 9.87
C HIS A 41 5.40 7.89 9.30
N GLY A 42 5.47 8.02 7.97
CA GLY A 42 6.66 8.62 7.32
C GLY A 42 7.86 7.68 7.12
N THR A 43 7.79 6.40 7.53
CA THR A 43 8.89 5.45 7.32
C THR A 43 9.02 4.92 5.89
N GLY A 44 8.13 5.32 4.96
CA GLY A 44 8.21 4.90 3.57
C GLY A 44 7.59 3.54 3.25
N LYS A 45 6.71 2.99 4.11
CA LYS A 45 6.11 1.65 3.93
C LYS A 45 5.52 1.39 2.55
N SER A 46 4.64 2.27 2.11
CA SER A 46 3.95 2.14 0.80
C SER A 46 4.91 2.34 -0.35
N THR A 47 5.79 3.35 -0.24
CA THR A 47 6.86 3.61 -1.21
C THR A 47 7.80 2.42 -1.34
N HIS A 48 8.11 1.72 -0.25
CA HIS A 48 8.96 0.53 -0.29
C HIS A 48 8.37 -0.58 -1.19
N ILE A 49 7.06 -0.85 -1.04
CA ILE A 49 6.35 -1.81 -1.88
C ILE A 49 6.35 -1.35 -3.34
N GLU A 50 6.05 -0.07 -3.58
CA GLU A 50 6.03 0.52 -4.93
C GLU A 50 7.41 0.47 -5.58
N GLN A 51 8.50 0.76 -4.84
CA GLN A 51 9.84 0.73 -5.38
C GLN A 51 10.36 -0.69 -5.68
N VAL A 52 9.92 -1.70 -4.93
CA VAL A 52 10.16 -3.11 -5.28
C VAL A 52 9.36 -3.48 -6.53
N ALA A 53 8.08 -3.11 -6.61
CA ALA A 53 7.23 -3.36 -7.78
C ALA A 53 7.81 -2.71 -9.05
N ALA A 54 8.30 -1.46 -8.95
CA ALA A 54 8.93 -0.73 -10.05
C ALA A 54 10.12 -1.47 -10.64
N ARG A 55 11.00 -2.02 -9.78
CA ARG A 55 12.20 -2.76 -10.21
C ARG A 55 11.88 -4.15 -10.76
N LEU A 56 10.74 -4.70 -10.38
CA LEU A 56 10.20 -5.95 -10.96
C LEU A 56 9.38 -5.71 -12.22
N ASN A 57 9.23 -4.47 -12.67
CA ASN A 57 8.32 -4.07 -13.75
C ASN A 57 6.88 -4.57 -13.52
N TRP A 58 6.42 -4.57 -12.25
CA TRP A 58 5.13 -5.11 -11.85
C TRP A 58 4.10 -3.99 -11.72
N PRO A 59 2.94 -4.08 -12.40
CA PRO A 59 1.86 -3.12 -12.20
C PRO A 59 1.44 -3.07 -10.75
N CYS A 60 1.39 -1.86 -10.17
CA CYS A 60 1.08 -1.65 -8.76
C CYS A 60 -0.04 -0.61 -8.62
N VAL A 61 -1.04 -0.95 -7.82
CA VAL A 61 -2.15 -0.05 -7.51
C VAL A 61 -2.24 0.09 -6.01
N ARG A 62 -2.22 1.32 -5.55
CA ARG A 62 -2.36 1.68 -4.14
C ARG A 62 -3.75 2.23 -3.88
N VAL A 63 -4.39 1.73 -2.82
CA VAL A 63 -5.70 2.18 -2.34
C VAL A 63 -5.56 2.54 -0.87
N ASN A 64 -5.72 3.83 -0.56
CA ASN A 64 -5.75 4.27 0.83
C ASN A 64 -7.12 3.95 1.44
N LEU A 65 -7.13 3.22 2.57
CA LEU A 65 -8.35 2.81 3.27
C LEU A 65 -8.79 3.87 4.29
N ASP A 66 -8.76 5.12 3.90
CA ASP A 66 -9.28 6.21 4.71
C ASP A 66 -10.82 6.16 4.87
N SER A 67 -11.36 7.09 5.66
CA SER A 67 -12.80 7.16 5.95
C SER A 67 -13.70 7.44 4.73
N HIS A 68 -13.12 7.81 3.58
CA HIS A 68 -13.86 8.15 2.36
C HIS A 68 -14.08 6.94 1.45
N ILE A 69 -13.21 5.92 1.53
CA ILE A 69 -13.37 4.69 0.76
C ILE A 69 -14.57 3.89 1.25
N SER A 70 -15.38 3.47 0.33
CA SER A 70 -16.57 2.64 0.56
C SER A 70 -16.48 1.30 -0.16
N ARG A 71 -17.35 0.37 0.22
CA ARG A 71 -17.49 -0.93 -0.45
C ARG A 71 -17.70 -0.78 -1.96
N ILE A 72 -18.44 0.25 -2.39
CA ILE A 72 -18.77 0.51 -3.80
C ILE A 72 -17.52 0.85 -4.62
N ASP A 73 -16.56 1.55 -4.02
CA ASP A 73 -15.32 1.92 -4.71
C ASP A 73 -14.43 0.69 -4.95
N LEU A 74 -14.49 -0.31 -4.08
CA LEU A 74 -13.78 -1.56 -4.23
C LEU A 74 -14.47 -2.52 -5.20
N ILE A 75 -15.78 -2.70 -5.05
CA ILE A 75 -16.55 -3.69 -5.82
C ILE A 75 -17.01 -3.11 -7.15
N GLY A 76 -17.49 -1.88 -7.16
CA GLY A 76 -18.10 -1.24 -8.32
C GLY A 76 -19.57 -0.88 -8.08
N LYS A 77 -20.15 -0.21 -9.05
CA LYS A 77 -21.51 0.33 -8.99
C LYS A 77 -22.14 0.43 -10.35
N ASP A 78 -23.45 0.43 -10.38
CA ASP A 78 -24.20 0.83 -11.57
C ASP A 78 -24.08 2.35 -11.78
N ALA A 79 -23.69 2.75 -12.97
CA ALA A 79 -23.55 4.13 -13.37
C ALA A 79 -24.46 4.41 -14.57
N ILE A 80 -25.16 5.55 -14.53
CA ILE A 80 -25.96 6.02 -15.66
C ILE A 80 -25.03 6.77 -16.61
N LYS A 81 -24.93 6.28 -17.85
CA LYS A 81 -24.19 6.91 -18.94
C LYS A 81 -25.13 7.34 -20.05
N LEU A 82 -24.79 8.44 -20.70
CA LEU A 82 -25.45 8.88 -21.94
C LEU A 82 -24.73 8.25 -23.13
N LYS A 83 -25.42 7.37 -23.86
CA LYS A 83 -24.95 6.80 -25.12
C LYS A 83 -25.99 7.05 -26.20
N ASP A 84 -25.58 7.71 -27.27
CA ASP A 84 -26.44 8.08 -28.39
C ASP A 84 -27.73 8.85 -27.98
N GLY A 85 -27.62 9.74 -26.98
CA GLY A 85 -28.73 10.55 -26.45
C GLY A 85 -29.71 9.77 -25.55
N LYS A 86 -29.45 8.49 -25.25
CA LYS A 86 -30.25 7.67 -24.35
C LYS A 86 -29.49 7.40 -23.05
N GLN A 87 -30.20 7.44 -21.94
CA GLN A 87 -29.67 7.01 -20.66
C GLN A 87 -29.61 5.47 -20.61
N ILE A 88 -28.44 4.94 -20.40
CA ILE A 88 -28.21 3.51 -20.16
C ILE A 88 -27.59 3.32 -18.79
N THR A 89 -27.98 2.26 -18.09
CA THR A 89 -27.29 1.83 -16.87
C THR A 89 -26.21 0.86 -17.28
N GLU A 90 -24.97 1.16 -16.89
CA GLU A 90 -23.81 0.29 -17.13
C GLU A 90 -23.07 0.09 -15.82
N PHE A 91 -22.71 -1.16 -15.52
CA PHE A 91 -21.91 -1.45 -14.34
C PHE A 91 -20.49 -0.93 -14.54
N GLN A 92 -20.03 -0.12 -13.58
CA GLN A 92 -18.67 0.37 -13.51
C GLN A 92 -17.89 -0.49 -12.52
N GLU A 93 -16.91 -1.22 -13.02
CA GLU A 93 -16.02 -2.08 -12.22
C GLU A 93 -15.25 -1.28 -11.16
N GLY A 94 -15.18 -1.82 -9.93
CA GLY A 94 -14.38 -1.25 -8.84
C GLY A 94 -12.92 -1.69 -8.92
N ILE A 95 -12.07 -0.98 -8.18
CA ILE A 95 -10.60 -1.17 -8.26
C ILE A 95 -10.15 -2.57 -7.81
N LEU A 96 -10.83 -3.19 -6.85
CA LEU A 96 -10.52 -4.54 -6.38
C LEU A 96 -10.83 -5.59 -7.44
N GLN A 97 -11.97 -5.48 -8.12
CA GLN A 97 -12.32 -6.38 -9.21
C GLN A 97 -11.28 -6.30 -10.33
N TRP A 98 -10.96 -5.06 -10.75
CA TRP A 98 -9.96 -4.83 -11.78
C TRP A 98 -8.62 -5.46 -11.39
N ALA A 99 -8.16 -5.23 -10.15
CA ALA A 99 -6.89 -5.77 -9.69
C ALA A 99 -6.88 -7.30 -9.67
N LEU A 100 -7.98 -7.93 -9.22
CA LEU A 100 -8.10 -9.40 -9.20
C LEU A 100 -8.04 -10.02 -10.60
N ARG A 101 -8.60 -9.36 -11.61
CA ARG A 101 -8.63 -9.85 -12.99
C ARG A 101 -7.33 -9.64 -13.75
N ASN A 102 -6.46 -8.77 -13.26
CA ASN A 102 -5.24 -8.36 -13.95
C ASN A 102 -3.96 -8.79 -13.21
N PRO A 103 -2.83 -8.95 -13.94
CA PRO A 103 -1.52 -9.17 -13.35
C PRO A 103 -1.09 -7.88 -12.63
N SER A 104 -1.35 -7.78 -11.34
CA SER A 104 -1.14 -6.56 -10.57
C SER A 104 -0.75 -6.84 -9.12
N ALA A 105 -0.09 -5.89 -8.48
CA ALA A 105 0.06 -5.79 -7.04
C ALA A 105 -0.94 -4.76 -6.52
N LEU A 106 -1.84 -5.16 -5.62
CA LEU A 106 -2.75 -4.28 -4.92
C LEU A 106 -2.21 -4.01 -3.52
N VAL A 107 -2.06 -2.74 -3.18
CA VAL A 107 -1.58 -2.28 -1.87
C VAL A 107 -2.72 -1.59 -1.15
N PHE A 108 -3.18 -2.15 -0.05
CA PHE A 108 -4.08 -1.48 0.86
C PHE A 108 -3.26 -0.66 1.87
N ASP A 109 -3.28 0.64 1.68
CA ASP A 109 -2.57 1.58 2.55
C ASP A 109 -3.44 1.97 3.74
N GLU A 110 -2.82 2.15 4.91
CA GLU A 110 -3.51 2.44 6.17
C GLU A 110 -4.60 1.40 6.51
N TYR A 111 -4.24 0.12 6.41
CA TYR A 111 -5.15 -1.00 6.62
C TYR A 111 -5.87 -0.96 7.99
N ASP A 112 -5.21 -0.42 9.00
CA ASP A 112 -5.73 -0.22 10.36
C ASP A 112 -6.71 0.97 10.50
N ALA A 113 -6.84 1.81 9.47
CA ALA A 113 -7.85 2.88 9.40
C ALA A 113 -9.11 2.47 8.61
N GLY A 114 -9.12 1.27 8.03
CA GLY A 114 -10.20 0.79 7.16
C GLY A 114 -11.54 0.65 7.88
N ARG A 115 -12.61 1.10 7.22
CA ARG A 115 -13.99 0.95 7.73
C ARG A 115 -14.40 -0.53 7.78
N PRO A 116 -15.21 -0.95 8.76
CA PRO A 116 -15.62 -2.35 8.89
C PRO A 116 -16.28 -2.96 7.66
N ASP A 117 -17.13 -2.20 6.94
CA ASP A 117 -17.81 -2.65 5.74
C ASP A 117 -16.82 -2.92 4.57
N VAL A 118 -15.78 -2.12 4.45
CA VAL A 118 -14.67 -2.28 3.51
C VAL A 118 -13.81 -3.49 3.91
N MET A 119 -13.48 -3.61 5.19
CA MET A 119 -12.66 -4.69 5.71
C MET A 119 -13.27 -6.08 5.49
N PHE A 120 -14.60 -6.20 5.56
CA PHE A 120 -15.29 -7.46 5.25
C PHE A 120 -15.14 -7.89 3.79
N VAL A 121 -15.08 -6.96 2.86
CA VAL A 121 -14.81 -7.25 1.44
C VAL A 121 -13.37 -7.73 1.26
N ILE A 122 -12.42 -7.02 1.85
CA ILE A 122 -10.99 -7.35 1.76
C ILE A 122 -10.71 -8.70 2.40
N GLN A 123 -11.36 -9.00 3.53
CA GLN A 123 -11.20 -10.27 4.23
C GLN A 123 -11.46 -11.49 3.33
N ARG A 124 -12.42 -11.41 2.42
CA ARG A 124 -12.72 -12.48 1.46
C ARG A 124 -11.56 -12.75 0.51
N VAL A 125 -10.89 -11.70 0.06
CA VAL A 125 -9.71 -11.80 -0.82
C VAL A 125 -8.48 -12.30 -0.07
N LEU A 126 -8.45 -12.11 1.25
CA LEU A 126 -7.40 -12.63 2.12
C LEU A 126 -7.54 -14.14 2.43
N GLU A 127 -8.64 -14.78 2.11
CA GLU A 127 -8.80 -16.23 2.27
C GLU A 127 -7.89 -17.00 1.30
N THR A 128 -7.66 -18.28 1.57
CA THR A 128 -6.72 -19.13 0.81
C THR A 128 -6.97 -19.11 -0.69
N GLU A 129 -8.24 -19.18 -1.11
CA GLU A 129 -8.60 -19.11 -2.53
C GLU A 129 -8.68 -17.68 -3.07
N GLY A 130 -8.83 -16.68 -2.19
CA GLY A 130 -8.86 -15.27 -2.54
C GLY A 130 -9.99 -14.84 -3.49
N LYS A 131 -11.09 -15.59 -3.54
CA LYS A 131 -12.20 -15.35 -4.46
C LYS A 131 -13.08 -14.20 -3.99
N LEU A 132 -13.52 -13.38 -4.94
CA LEU A 132 -14.54 -12.35 -4.71
C LEU A 132 -15.85 -12.77 -5.35
N THR A 133 -16.91 -12.92 -4.55
CA THR A 133 -18.26 -13.22 -5.03
C THR A 133 -19.06 -11.91 -5.17
N LEU A 134 -19.53 -11.66 -6.37
CA LEU A 134 -20.39 -10.54 -6.72
C LEU A 134 -21.83 -11.04 -6.77
N LEU A 135 -22.59 -10.82 -5.70
CA LEU A 135 -23.97 -11.34 -5.58
C LEU A 135 -24.89 -10.71 -6.61
N ASP A 136 -24.76 -9.42 -6.85
CA ASP A 136 -25.62 -8.67 -7.77
C ASP A 136 -25.43 -9.08 -9.24
N GLN A 137 -24.26 -9.65 -9.56
CA GLN A 137 -23.89 -10.11 -10.92
C GLN A 137 -23.89 -11.64 -11.04
N ASN A 138 -24.13 -12.35 -9.93
CA ASN A 138 -24.00 -13.81 -9.87
C ASN A 138 -22.66 -14.32 -10.43
N GLU A 139 -21.58 -13.60 -10.13
CA GLU A 139 -20.22 -13.89 -10.61
C GLU A 139 -19.28 -14.18 -9.47
N VAL A 140 -18.34 -15.10 -9.69
CA VAL A 140 -17.20 -15.37 -8.79
C VAL A 140 -15.90 -15.05 -9.50
N ILE A 141 -15.23 -14.00 -9.07
CA ILE A 141 -13.93 -13.60 -9.60
C ILE A 141 -12.84 -14.39 -8.88
N LYS A 142 -12.04 -15.12 -9.65
CA LYS A 142 -10.80 -15.77 -9.19
C LYS A 142 -9.62 -14.84 -9.45
N PRO A 143 -8.68 -14.72 -8.49
CA PRO A 143 -7.50 -13.90 -8.70
C PRO A 143 -6.67 -14.39 -9.89
N HIS A 144 -6.17 -13.44 -10.67
CA HIS A 144 -5.18 -13.71 -11.71
C HIS A 144 -3.93 -14.38 -11.10
N PRO A 145 -3.26 -15.34 -11.77
CA PRO A 145 -2.07 -16.02 -11.23
C PRO A 145 -0.95 -15.08 -10.78
N PHE A 146 -0.85 -13.92 -11.42
CA PHE A 146 0.10 -12.86 -11.06
C PHE A 146 -0.52 -11.70 -10.25
N PHE A 147 -1.69 -11.90 -9.65
CA PHE A 147 -2.22 -10.98 -8.65
C PHE A 147 -1.42 -11.10 -7.35
N ARG A 148 -1.07 -9.99 -6.74
CA ARG A 148 -0.36 -9.92 -5.45
C ARG A 148 -1.05 -8.95 -4.52
N LEU A 149 -1.01 -9.24 -3.22
CA LEU A 149 -1.71 -8.43 -2.22
C LEU A 149 -0.76 -8.04 -1.10
N PHE A 150 -0.71 -6.73 -0.87
CA PHE A 150 0.07 -6.10 0.18
C PHE A 150 -0.80 -5.17 1.01
N ALA A 151 -0.37 -4.87 2.23
CA ALA A 151 -0.94 -3.79 3.03
C ALA A 151 0.13 -3.04 3.79
N THR A 152 -0.21 -1.81 4.23
CA THR A 152 0.55 -1.08 5.23
C THR A 152 -0.31 -0.79 6.44
N ALA A 153 0.30 -0.67 7.62
CA ALA A 153 -0.37 -0.29 8.85
C ALA A 153 0.54 0.62 9.69
N ASN A 154 -0.06 1.58 10.38
CA ASN A 154 0.67 2.49 11.28
C ASN A 154 0.74 1.95 12.71
N THR A 155 -0.12 1.00 13.04
CA THR A 155 -0.16 0.34 14.34
C THR A 155 0.10 -1.16 14.17
N VAL A 156 0.42 -1.84 15.28
CA VAL A 156 0.58 -3.31 15.29
C VAL A 156 -0.77 -4.06 15.36
N GLY A 157 -1.85 -3.42 14.95
CA GLY A 157 -3.20 -4.00 14.96
C GLY A 157 -3.93 -3.88 16.31
N LEU A 158 -3.32 -3.26 17.30
CA LEU A 158 -3.91 -3.04 18.63
C LEU A 158 -4.72 -1.73 18.72
N GLY A 159 -4.82 -0.99 17.63
CA GLY A 159 -5.35 0.37 17.62
C GLY A 159 -4.35 1.38 18.20
N ASP A 160 -4.78 2.64 18.28
CA ASP A 160 -3.94 3.70 18.82
C ASP A 160 -3.87 3.63 20.35
N THR A 161 -2.75 3.13 20.87
CA THR A 161 -2.43 3.13 22.31
C THR A 161 -1.66 4.38 22.73
N THR A 162 -1.20 5.19 21.77
CA THR A 162 -0.32 6.34 22.00
C THR A 162 -1.02 7.67 21.86
N GLY A 163 -2.23 7.73 21.31
CA GLY A 163 -2.95 8.96 21.01
C GLY A 163 -2.44 9.69 19.76
N LEU A 164 -1.54 9.07 18.99
CA LEU A 164 -0.90 9.67 17.81
C LEU A 164 -1.62 9.34 16.51
N TYR A 165 -2.41 8.28 16.49
CA TYR A 165 -3.05 7.73 15.30
C TYR A 165 -4.57 7.76 15.44
N HIS A 166 -5.12 8.97 15.60
CA HIS A 166 -6.57 9.17 15.67
C HIS A 166 -7.25 8.59 14.40
N GLY A 167 -8.21 7.69 14.61
CA GLY A 167 -8.93 7.04 13.52
C GLY A 167 -8.50 5.62 13.21
N THR A 168 -7.36 5.14 13.74
CA THR A 168 -7.02 3.72 13.64
C THR A 168 -7.91 2.87 14.53
N GLN A 169 -8.33 1.72 14.01
CA GLN A 169 -9.16 0.77 14.73
C GLN A 169 -8.36 -0.47 15.13
N GLN A 170 -8.81 -1.13 16.17
CA GLN A 170 -8.24 -2.42 16.51
C GLN A 170 -8.59 -3.43 15.41
N ILE A 171 -7.58 -4.00 14.77
CA ILE A 171 -7.76 -5.04 13.75
C ILE A 171 -8.17 -6.33 14.44
N ASN A 172 -9.22 -6.97 13.94
CA ASN A 172 -9.64 -8.27 14.44
C ASN A 172 -8.54 -9.31 14.24
N GLN A 173 -8.25 -10.11 15.27
CA GLN A 173 -7.21 -11.15 15.23
C GLN A 173 -7.38 -12.08 14.02
N GLY A 174 -8.61 -12.47 13.68
CA GLY A 174 -8.85 -13.29 12.51
C GLY A 174 -8.51 -12.62 11.18
N GLN A 175 -8.47 -11.30 11.11
CA GLN A 175 -7.99 -10.57 9.93
C GLN A 175 -6.46 -10.52 9.89
N MET A 176 -5.81 -10.37 11.06
CA MET A 176 -4.35 -10.40 11.17
C MET A 176 -3.79 -11.77 10.79
N ASP A 177 -4.41 -12.85 11.21
CA ASP A 177 -3.98 -14.23 10.94
C ASP A 177 -3.98 -14.59 9.44
N ARG A 178 -4.67 -13.80 8.61
CA ARG A 178 -4.70 -13.98 7.15
C ARG A 178 -3.50 -13.39 6.43
N TRP A 179 -2.72 -12.53 7.09
CA TRP A 179 -1.46 -12.02 6.57
C TRP A 179 -0.35 -13.03 6.79
N SER A 180 0.23 -13.54 5.72
CA SER A 180 1.25 -14.60 5.78
C SER A 180 2.57 -14.11 6.37
N LEU A 181 2.89 -12.84 6.14
CA LEU A 181 4.09 -12.16 6.63
C LEU A 181 3.70 -10.78 7.13
N VAL A 182 4.17 -10.45 8.33
CA VAL A 182 4.09 -9.11 8.89
C VAL A 182 5.50 -8.67 9.21
N VAL A 183 5.93 -7.57 8.62
CA VAL A 183 7.29 -7.01 8.79
C VAL A 183 7.20 -5.58 9.29
N THR A 184 8.12 -5.20 10.16
CA THR A 184 8.17 -3.85 10.72
C THR A 184 9.26 -3.03 10.03
N LEU A 185 8.87 -1.90 9.44
CA LEU A 185 9.77 -0.92 8.87
C LEU A 185 9.89 0.26 9.83
N ASN A 186 11.08 0.45 10.37
CA ASN A 186 11.41 1.54 11.26
C ASN A 186 12.03 2.71 10.51
N TYR A 187 12.24 3.83 11.21
CA TYR A 187 13.02 4.95 10.68
C TYR A 187 14.44 4.49 10.33
N LEU A 188 14.98 5.08 9.30
CA LEU A 188 16.38 4.89 8.93
C LEU A 188 17.31 5.53 9.99
N LYS A 189 18.60 5.20 9.93
CA LYS A 189 19.59 5.91 10.74
C LYS A 189 19.74 7.34 10.25
N ASN A 190 20.05 8.26 11.15
CA ASN A 190 20.16 9.69 10.84
C ASN A 190 21.07 9.97 9.64
N GLU A 191 22.21 9.28 9.58
CA GLU A 191 23.19 9.47 8.53
C GLU A 191 22.61 9.12 7.15
N VAL A 192 21.78 8.08 7.09
CA VAL A 192 21.12 7.63 5.85
C VAL A 192 19.99 8.59 5.45
N GLU A 193 19.23 9.09 6.43
CA GLU A 193 18.19 10.09 6.17
C GLU A 193 18.78 11.39 5.63
N GLU A 194 19.92 11.84 6.18
CA GLU A 194 20.66 13.00 5.68
C GLU A 194 21.14 12.80 4.23
N GLU A 195 21.67 11.61 3.91
CA GLU A 195 22.07 11.28 2.54
C GLU A 195 20.88 11.34 1.57
N ILE A 196 19.71 10.87 1.97
CA ILE A 196 18.49 10.93 1.15
C ILE A 196 18.06 12.39 0.92
N VAL A 197 18.09 13.23 1.96
CA VAL A 197 17.75 14.65 1.83
C VAL A 197 18.71 15.35 0.88
N ILE A 198 20.03 15.10 1.00
CA ILE A 198 21.05 15.67 0.13
C ILE A 198 20.90 15.17 -1.30
N ALA A 199 20.58 13.89 -1.52
CA ALA A 199 20.37 13.33 -2.84
C ALA A 199 19.17 13.95 -3.56
N ASN A 200 18.11 14.28 -2.83
CA ASN A 200 16.90 14.91 -3.37
C ASN A 200 17.01 16.44 -3.49
N CYS A 201 17.95 17.05 -2.77
CA CYS A 201 18.22 18.48 -2.79
C CYS A 201 19.73 18.74 -3.02
N PRO A 202 20.25 18.57 -4.25
CA PRO A 202 21.69 18.66 -4.53
C PRO A 202 22.32 20.02 -4.12
N GLU A 203 21.53 21.06 -4.06
CA GLU A 203 21.93 22.38 -3.59
C GLU A 203 22.45 22.41 -2.14
N TYR A 204 22.00 21.48 -1.31
CA TYR A 204 22.48 21.33 0.06
C TYR A 204 23.78 20.51 0.14
N GLY A 205 24.07 19.70 -0.86
CA GLY A 205 25.29 18.87 -0.92
C GLY A 205 26.55 19.66 -1.30
N SER A 206 26.41 20.85 -1.89
CA SER A 206 27.52 21.66 -2.40
C SER A 206 28.16 22.61 -1.36
N ASP A 207 27.53 22.77 -0.19
CA ASP A 207 27.99 23.72 0.85
C ASP A 207 27.97 23.01 2.22
N GLU A 208 29.13 22.92 2.88
CA GLU A 208 29.26 22.30 4.21
C GLU A 208 28.33 22.91 5.25
N ARG A 209 28.12 24.26 5.22
CA ARG A 209 27.19 24.93 6.15
C ARG A 209 25.75 24.47 5.95
N ARG A 210 25.35 24.17 4.71
CA ARG A 210 24.01 23.67 4.40
C ARG A 210 23.84 22.21 4.83
N LYS A 211 24.87 21.40 4.74
CA LYS A 211 24.89 20.03 5.29
C LYS A 211 24.67 20.06 6.80
N ASP A 212 25.39 20.93 7.53
CA ASP A 212 25.22 21.12 8.97
C ASP A 212 23.80 21.57 9.31
N THR A 213 23.19 22.42 8.47
CA THR A 213 21.80 22.86 8.66
C THR A 213 20.80 21.72 8.48
N VAL A 214 21.00 20.83 7.49
CA VAL A 214 20.15 19.65 7.26
C VAL A 214 20.25 18.70 8.46
N SER A 215 21.46 18.39 8.90
CA SER A 215 21.70 17.56 10.08
C SER A 215 21.03 18.14 11.34
N TYR A 216 21.21 19.43 11.61
CA TYR A 216 20.60 20.10 12.75
C TYR A 216 19.07 20.13 12.67
N THR A 217 18.49 20.46 11.52
CA THR A 217 17.05 20.55 11.34
C THR A 217 16.40 19.17 11.48
N HIS A 218 17.03 18.13 10.97
CA HIS A 218 16.52 16.77 11.04
C HIS A 218 16.58 16.19 12.46
N LEU A 219 17.61 16.54 13.22
CA LEU A 219 17.76 16.15 14.62
C LEU A 219 16.84 16.92 15.59
N THR A 220 16.43 18.15 15.25
CA THR A 220 15.66 19.03 16.14
C THR A 220 14.17 19.09 15.85
N LEU A 221 13.74 18.68 14.65
CA LEU A 221 12.32 18.49 14.43
C LEU A 221 11.84 17.35 15.35
N PRO A 222 10.69 17.51 16.05
CA PRO A 222 10.15 16.48 16.90
C PRO A 222 9.64 15.31 16.03
N THR A 223 10.57 14.55 15.49
CA THR A 223 10.28 13.17 15.12
C THR A 223 10.07 12.46 16.44
N ILE A 224 8.88 11.90 16.62
CA ILE A 224 8.57 11.06 17.76
C ILE A 224 9.49 9.85 17.68
N ARG A 225 10.68 10.01 18.21
CA ARG A 225 11.67 8.97 18.38
C ARG A 225 11.62 8.55 19.84
N GLU A 226 10.69 7.70 20.16
CA GLU A 226 10.73 6.92 21.40
C GLU A 226 10.52 5.44 21.07
#